data_0943bcfa35daab5b42d6467e288a54d0
#
_entry.id   0943bcfa35daab5b42d6467e288a54d0
#
_cell.length_a   1.000
_cell.length_b   1.000
_cell.length_c   1.000
_cell.angle_alpha   90.00
_cell.angle_beta   90.00
_cell.angle_gamma   90.00
#
_symmetry.space_group_name_H-M   'P 1'
#
loop_
_entity.id
_entity.type
_entity.pdbx_description
1 polymer ?
#
loop_
_entity_poly.entity_id
_entity_poly.type
_entity_poly.pdbx_seq_one_letter_code
_entity_poly.pdbx_strand_id
1 'polypeptide(L)'
;MDRTVCFDLDGTLFDDRQYARAGLESAGSELLARTGVDLTEEFLEAYFRHGHREATFDVVLSAAGLADDHVPALVRAYHDSEGPLVPYPDAVETLDALGRRYDIGVVTGGTNGRGKLSRLGLDDYVDEVIVTADRAYSKREPEPFVELADRFGASHGSMVVVGDRPGLDFIQPNRLGMTTIRLRRGRYATTTARGDAVPDVEVDSLDAARDVIERVDAGSAHTAGCTRLD
;
A
#
# COMPACT_ATOMS: atom_id res chain seq x y z
N MET A 1 5.00 -26.12 4.03
CA MET A 1 3.96 -25.50 3.17
C MET A 1 4.33 -24.05 3.12
N ASP A 2 4.77 -23.62 1.96
CA ASP A 2 5.25 -22.26 1.76
C ASP A 2 4.03 -21.35 1.63
N ARG A 3 3.68 -20.66 2.70
CA ARG A 3 2.62 -19.65 2.68
C ARG A 3 3.25 -18.28 2.49
N THR A 4 2.63 -17.51 1.63
CA THR A 4 3.03 -16.14 1.31
C THR A 4 2.05 -15.16 1.93
N VAL A 5 2.58 -14.12 2.56
CA VAL A 5 1.78 -12.98 3.01
C VAL A 5 2.12 -11.77 2.14
N CYS A 6 1.11 -11.28 1.45
CA CYS A 6 1.19 -10.11 0.60
C CYS A 6 0.61 -8.90 1.32
N PHE A 7 1.40 -7.84 1.50
CA PHE A 7 0.94 -6.59 2.07
C PHE A 7 0.74 -5.53 0.97
N ASP A 8 -0.29 -4.71 1.11
CA ASP A 8 -0.28 -3.38 0.54
C ASP A 8 0.69 -2.49 1.33
N LEU A 9 1.10 -1.35 0.76
CA LEU A 9 2.05 -0.43 1.38
C LEU A 9 1.36 0.82 1.94
N ASP A 10 0.73 1.60 1.07
CA ASP A 10 0.20 2.95 1.35
C ASP A 10 -1.12 2.87 2.14
N GLY A 11 -1.11 3.22 3.43
CA GLY A 11 -2.26 3.08 4.33
C GLY A 11 -2.26 1.74 5.09
N THR A 12 -1.39 0.80 4.73
CA THR A 12 -1.27 -0.51 5.36
C THR A 12 -0.04 -0.62 6.24
N LEU A 13 1.16 -0.39 5.73
CA LEU A 13 2.41 -0.45 6.50
C LEU A 13 2.81 0.92 7.08
N PHE A 14 2.33 2.02 6.52
CA PHE A 14 2.53 3.37 7.03
C PHE A 14 1.37 4.29 6.65
N ASP A 15 1.26 5.46 7.30
CA ASP A 15 0.29 6.50 6.91
C ASP A 15 0.79 7.22 5.65
N ASP A 16 0.15 6.97 4.51
CA ASP A 16 0.44 7.54 3.19
C ASP A 16 0.37 9.08 3.16
N ARG A 17 -0.28 9.69 4.16
CA ARG A 17 -0.33 11.15 4.31
C ARG A 17 1.04 11.76 4.58
N GLN A 18 1.97 11.00 5.18
CA GLN A 18 3.36 11.44 5.38
C GLN A 18 4.05 11.67 4.04
N TYR A 19 3.91 10.71 3.10
CA TYR A 19 4.50 10.84 1.76
C TYR A 19 3.89 12.01 1.00
N ALA A 20 2.57 12.13 1.04
CA ALA A 20 1.89 13.24 0.37
C ALA A 20 2.31 14.60 0.93
N ARG A 21 2.43 14.74 2.26
CA ARG A 21 2.86 15.99 2.90
C ARG A 21 4.29 16.36 2.48
N ALA A 22 5.24 15.44 2.63
CA ALA A 22 6.63 15.68 2.24
C ALA A 22 6.77 16.05 0.75
N GLY A 23 6.01 15.38 -0.12
CA GLY A 23 5.96 15.69 -1.54
C GLY A 23 5.42 17.08 -1.85
N LEU A 24 4.32 17.49 -1.20
CA LEU A 24 3.73 18.82 -1.40
C LEU A 24 4.64 19.94 -0.88
N GLU A 25 5.32 19.73 0.25
CA GLU A 25 6.30 20.66 0.80
C GLU A 25 7.51 20.80 -0.15
N SER A 26 7.99 19.71 -0.72
CA SER A 26 9.06 19.71 -1.73
C SER A 26 8.63 20.45 -3.01
N ALA A 27 7.40 20.20 -3.49
CA ALA A 27 6.84 20.90 -4.66
C ALA A 27 6.66 22.40 -4.41
N GLY A 28 6.25 22.80 -3.21
CA GLY A 28 6.15 24.21 -2.81
C GLY A 28 7.53 24.90 -2.84
N SER A 29 8.53 24.23 -2.31
CA SER A 29 9.94 24.71 -2.34
C SER A 29 10.46 24.88 -3.78
N GLU A 30 10.13 23.93 -4.67
CA GLU A 30 10.48 23.98 -6.09
C GLU A 30 9.77 25.15 -6.79
N LEU A 31 8.48 25.39 -6.51
CA LEU A 31 7.73 26.50 -7.07
C LEU A 31 8.32 27.85 -6.60
N LEU A 32 8.58 27.97 -5.31
CA LEU A 32 9.19 29.17 -4.74
C LEU A 32 10.55 29.48 -5.41
N ALA A 33 11.38 28.47 -5.59
CA ALA A 33 12.69 28.64 -6.26
C ALA A 33 12.57 29.12 -7.71
N ARG A 34 11.52 28.69 -8.42
CA ARG A 34 11.29 29.04 -9.83
C ARG A 34 10.64 30.40 -10.05
N THR A 35 9.70 30.74 -9.18
CA THR A 35 8.78 31.87 -9.42
C THR A 35 8.88 32.97 -8.38
N GLY A 36 9.48 32.68 -7.22
CA GLY A 36 9.45 33.55 -6.05
C GLY A 36 8.11 33.55 -5.30
N VAL A 37 7.16 32.68 -5.68
CA VAL A 37 5.84 32.57 -5.06
C VAL A 37 5.77 31.27 -4.22
N ASP A 38 5.44 31.39 -2.94
CA ASP A 38 5.21 30.25 -2.06
C ASP A 38 3.71 29.92 -2.05
N LEU A 39 3.35 28.70 -2.45
CA LEU A 39 1.99 28.15 -2.43
C LEU A 39 1.95 26.81 -1.67
N THR A 40 2.88 26.58 -0.77
CA THR A 40 2.98 25.32 -0.02
C THR A 40 1.71 25.03 0.77
N GLU A 41 1.18 26.04 1.50
CA GLU A 41 -0.04 25.87 2.29
C GLU A 41 -1.27 25.62 1.41
N GLU A 42 -1.37 26.29 0.26
CA GLU A 42 -2.44 26.09 -0.73
C GLU A 42 -2.42 24.68 -1.31
N PHE A 43 -1.24 24.12 -1.59
CA PHE A 43 -1.09 22.71 -2.00
C PHE A 43 -1.58 21.76 -0.91
N LEU A 44 -1.17 21.99 0.35
CA LEU A 44 -1.59 21.18 1.48
C LEU A 44 -3.11 21.25 1.70
N GLU A 45 -3.69 22.45 1.64
CA GLU A 45 -5.14 22.63 1.76
C GLU A 45 -5.91 21.98 0.62
N ALA A 46 -5.49 22.20 -0.62
CA ALA A 46 -6.11 21.60 -1.80
C ALA A 46 -6.13 20.07 -1.71
N TYR A 47 -5.01 19.47 -1.30
CA TYR A 47 -4.88 18.02 -1.18
C TYR A 47 -5.66 17.44 -0.01
N PHE A 48 -5.44 17.97 1.22
CA PHE A 48 -5.93 17.35 2.45
C PHE A 48 -7.34 17.80 2.85
N ARG A 49 -7.71 19.06 2.57
CA ARG A 49 -9.03 19.60 2.94
C ARG A 49 -10.02 19.54 1.80
N HIS A 50 -9.61 19.89 0.58
CA HIS A 50 -10.51 19.98 -0.57
C HIS A 50 -10.53 18.71 -1.43
N GLY A 51 -9.60 17.76 -1.21
CA GLY A 51 -9.58 16.47 -1.87
C GLY A 51 -9.11 16.48 -3.34
N HIS A 52 -8.49 17.56 -3.79
CA HIS A 52 -7.96 17.71 -5.18
C HIS A 52 -6.66 16.91 -5.39
N ARG A 53 -6.66 15.59 -5.11
CA ARG A 53 -5.43 14.80 -5.04
C ARG A 53 -4.77 14.55 -6.39
N GLU A 54 -5.55 14.37 -7.44
CA GLU A 54 -5.04 14.11 -8.80
C GLU A 54 -4.72 15.40 -9.57
N ALA A 55 -5.29 16.52 -9.14
CA ALA A 55 -5.16 17.83 -9.80
C ALA A 55 -4.73 18.95 -8.84
N THR A 56 -4.00 18.62 -7.77
CA THR A 56 -3.59 19.58 -6.74
C THR A 56 -2.86 20.76 -7.35
N PHE A 57 -1.85 20.50 -8.16
CA PHE A 57 -1.01 21.54 -8.76
C PHE A 57 -1.79 22.38 -9.77
N ASP A 58 -2.56 21.74 -10.65
CA ASP A 58 -3.37 22.44 -11.67
C ASP A 58 -4.35 23.42 -11.04
N VAL A 59 -5.09 22.95 -10.03
CA VAL A 59 -6.10 23.78 -9.32
C VAL A 59 -5.45 24.98 -8.64
N VAL A 60 -4.35 24.76 -7.90
CA VAL A 60 -3.70 25.83 -7.12
C VAL A 60 -2.98 26.82 -8.03
N LEU A 61 -2.23 26.36 -9.04
CA LEU A 61 -1.56 27.25 -9.99
C LEU A 61 -2.58 28.10 -10.75
N SER A 62 -3.67 27.50 -11.22
CA SER A 62 -4.75 28.24 -11.92
C SER A 62 -5.37 29.31 -11.02
N ALA A 63 -5.64 29.00 -9.75
CA ALA A 63 -6.17 29.96 -8.78
C ALA A 63 -5.20 31.11 -8.48
N ALA A 64 -3.89 30.84 -8.51
CA ALA A 64 -2.83 31.85 -8.32
C ALA A 64 -2.48 32.62 -9.60
N GLY A 65 -3.07 32.29 -10.75
CA GLY A 65 -2.77 32.91 -12.04
C GLY A 65 -1.39 32.56 -12.59
N LEU A 66 -0.83 31.43 -12.15
CA LEU A 66 0.44 30.89 -12.66
C LEU A 66 0.19 29.90 -13.79
N ALA A 67 1.19 29.77 -14.67
CA ALA A 67 1.11 28.87 -15.81
C ALA A 67 1.21 27.40 -15.37
N ASP A 68 0.55 26.51 -16.11
CA ASP A 68 0.55 25.06 -15.87
C ASP A 68 1.85 24.37 -16.32
N ASP A 69 2.73 25.06 -17.03
CA ASP A 69 4.04 24.57 -17.44
C ASP A 69 4.98 24.26 -16.25
N HIS A 70 4.65 24.72 -15.05
CA HIS A 70 5.31 24.33 -13.80
C HIS A 70 4.95 22.91 -13.32
N VAL A 71 3.75 22.39 -13.65
CA VAL A 71 3.22 21.11 -13.13
C VAL A 71 4.22 19.94 -13.27
N PRO A 72 4.89 19.74 -14.43
CA PRO A 72 5.83 18.61 -14.56
C PRO A 72 7.02 18.70 -13.61
N ALA A 73 7.46 19.89 -13.23
CA ALA A 73 8.54 20.08 -12.27
C ALA A 73 8.07 19.82 -10.83
N LEU A 74 6.86 20.29 -10.49
CA LEU A 74 6.25 20.07 -9.19
C LEU A 74 5.96 18.58 -8.94
N VAL A 75 5.48 17.87 -9.96
CA VAL A 75 5.27 16.40 -9.88
C VAL A 75 6.60 15.68 -9.64
N ARG A 76 7.69 16.07 -10.33
CA ARG A 76 9.00 15.50 -10.04
C ARG A 76 9.45 15.79 -8.62
N ALA A 77 9.41 17.04 -8.17
CA ALA A 77 9.80 17.44 -6.82
C ALA A 77 8.97 16.69 -5.75
N TYR A 78 7.68 16.46 -6.03
CA TYR A 78 6.80 15.67 -5.16
C TYR A 78 7.30 14.22 -5.01
N HIS A 79 7.64 13.56 -6.10
CA HIS A 79 8.09 12.16 -6.07
C HIS A 79 9.55 12.00 -5.62
N ASP A 80 10.39 13.00 -5.84
CA ASP A 80 11.79 13.02 -5.45
C ASP A 80 12.00 13.52 -3.99
N SER A 81 10.89 13.80 -3.26
CA SER A 81 10.99 14.25 -1.88
C SER A 81 11.69 13.22 -0.99
N GLU A 82 12.62 13.67 -0.16
CA GLU A 82 13.38 12.85 0.78
C GLU A 82 12.90 12.99 2.24
N GLY A 83 11.76 13.63 2.47
CA GLY A 83 11.20 13.81 3.81
C GLY A 83 11.05 12.46 4.54
N PRO A 84 11.20 12.42 5.88
CA PRO A 84 11.18 11.19 6.64
C PRO A 84 9.82 10.49 6.52
N LEU A 85 9.85 9.16 6.42
CA LEU A 85 8.68 8.30 6.54
C LEU A 85 8.84 7.40 7.76
N VAL A 86 7.76 7.18 8.49
CA VAL A 86 7.74 6.35 9.69
C VAL A 86 6.68 5.26 9.49
N PRO A 87 7.05 3.97 9.62
CA PRO A 87 6.08 2.89 9.56
C PRO A 87 5.09 2.99 10.71
N TYR A 88 3.95 2.34 10.59
CA TYR A 88 3.08 2.17 11.75
C TYR A 88 3.81 1.43 12.87
N PRO A 89 3.52 1.72 14.15
CA PRO A 89 4.25 1.14 15.28
C PRO A 89 4.27 -0.39 15.30
N ASP A 90 3.19 -1.02 14.80
CA ASP A 90 3.01 -2.47 14.72
C ASP A 90 3.58 -3.11 13.44
N ALA A 91 4.10 -2.32 12.48
CA ALA A 91 4.52 -2.85 11.18
C ALA A 91 5.82 -3.67 11.27
N VAL A 92 6.86 -3.11 11.89
CA VAL A 92 8.19 -3.76 11.96
C VAL A 92 8.12 -5.08 12.72
N GLU A 93 7.47 -5.07 13.90
CA GLU A 93 7.34 -6.28 14.71
C GLU A 93 6.52 -7.37 14.00
N THR A 94 5.43 -6.98 13.33
CA THR A 94 4.60 -7.91 12.56
C THR A 94 5.37 -8.52 11.38
N LEU A 95 6.08 -7.71 10.59
CA LEU A 95 6.87 -8.21 9.46
C LEU A 95 8.02 -9.11 9.91
N ASP A 96 8.77 -8.74 10.97
CA ASP A 96 9.83 -9.58 11.54
C ASP A 96 9.30 -10.92 12.05
N ALA A 97 8.17 -10.90 12.75
CA ALA A 97 7.57 -12.12 13.28
C ALA A 97 7.07 -13.06 12.17
N LEU A 98 6.39 -12.50 11.15
CA LEU A 98 5.87 -13.27 10.02
C LEU A 98 7.00 -13.76 9.10
N GLY A 99 8.02 -12.94 8.81
CA GLY A 99 9.13 -13.30 7.92
C GLY A 99 9.98 -14.48 8.39
N ARG A 100 9.85 -14.89 9.66
CA ARG A 100 10.48 -16.13 10.18
C ARG A 100 9.83 -17.41 9.68
N ARG A 101 8.61 -17.33 9.12
CA ARG A 101 7.76 -18.49 8.78
C ARG A 101 7.08 -18.39 7.43
N TYR A 102 7.01 -17.21 6.87
CA TYR A 102 6.29 -16.90 5.64
C TYR A 102 7.17 -16.08 4.71
N ASP A 103 7.01 -16.27 3.41
CA ASP A 103 7.55 -15.35 2.41
C ASP A 103 6.73 -14.05 2.43
N ILE A 104 7.39 -12.91 2.52
CA ILE A 104 6.75 -11.60 2.63
C ILE A 104 6.85 -10.86 1.31
N GLY A 105 5.71 -10.61 0.70
CA GLY A 105 5.61 -9.79 -0.51
C GLY A 105 4.90 -8.45 -0.27
N VAL A 106 5.23 -7.45 -1.08
CA VAL A 106 4.49 -6.19 -1.15
C VAL A 106 3.98 -5.97 -2.56
N VAL A 107 2.68 -5.69 -2.69
CA VAL A 107 2.06 -5.23 -3.93
C VAL A 107 1.48 -3.85 -3.70
N THR A 108 2.06 -2.82 -4.32
CA THR A 108 1.60 -1.43 -4.18
C THR A 108 1.22 -0.79 -5.51
N GLY A 109 0.15 0.03 -5.47
CA GLY A 109 -0.30 0.84 -6.60
C GLY A 109 0.38 2.20 -6.73
N GLY A 110 1.06 2.64 -5.66
CA GLY A 110 1.71 3.94 -5.60
C GLY A 110 3.04 3.99 -6.34
N THR A 111 3.37 5.17 -6.86
CA THR A 111 4.71 5.43 -7.40
C THR A 111 5.78 5.34 -6.32
N ASN A 112 7.03 5.04 -6.75
CA ASN A 112 8.19 4.97 -5.87
C ASN A 112 8.06 3.99 -4.70
N GLY A 113 7.38 2.85 -4.90
CA GLY A 113 7.12 1.86 -3.84
C GLY A 113 8.39 1.35 -3.17
N ARG A 114 9.45 1.05 -3.94
CA ARG A 114 10.75 0.60 -3.39
C ARG A 114 11.45 1.71 -2.60
N GLY A 115 11.44 2.95 -3.09
CA GLY A 115 12.00 4.10 -2.37
C GLY A 115 11.24 4.39 -1.06
N LYS A 116 9.92 4.17 -1.03
CA LYS A 116 9.13 4.26 0.21
C LYS A 116 9.57 3.19 1.22
N LEU A 117 9.69 1.92 0.81
CA LEU A 117 10.14 0.83 1.68
C LEU A 117 11.50 1.14 2.27
N SER A 118 12.46 1.61 1.46
CA SER A 118 13.80 1.99 1.92
C SER A 118 13.75 3.13 2.95
N ARG A 119 12.99 4.18 2.68
CA ARG A 119 12.81 5.31 3.62
C ARG A 119 12.11 4.92 4.92
N LEU A 120 11.28 3.87 4.88
CA LEU A 120 10.61 3.30 6.06
C LEU A 120 11.52 2.33 6.83
N GLY A 121 12.68 1.94 6.27
CA GLY A 121 13.56 0.91 6.85
C GLY A 121 12.91 -0.48 6.85
N LEU A 122 12.07 -0.75 5.83
CA LEU A 122 11.34 -2.03 5.71
C LEU A 122 11.92 -2.96 4.65
N ASP A 123 12.98 -2.59 3.95
CA ASP A 123 13.58 -3.39 2.87
C ASP A 123 13.99 -4.79 3.34
N ASP A 124 14.59 -4.89 4.52
CA ASP A 124 15.12 -6.15 5.06
C ASP A 124 14.02 -7.12 5.55
N TYR A 125 12.77 -6.65 5.59
CA TYR A 125 11.62 -7.44 6.03
C TYR A 125 10.74 -7.94 4.88
N VAL A 126 11.08 -7.59 3.63
CA VAL A 126 10.27 -7.88 2.44
C VAL A 126 11.10 -8.61 1.40
N ASP A 127 10.68 -9.82 1.02
CA ASP A 127 11.40 -10.66 0.06
C ASP A 127 11.15 -10.22 -1.39
N GLU A 128 9.89 -9.85 -1.73
CA GLU A 128 9.49 -9.44 -3.09
C GLU A 128 8.60 -8.19 -3.10
N VAL A 129 8.83 -7.32 -4.08
CA VAL A 129 8.06 -6.07 -4.25
C VAL A 129 7.58 -5.93 -5.68
N ILE A 130 6.27 -5.76 -5.85
CA ILE A 130 5.63 -5.41 -7.12
C ILE A 130 5.04 -4.00 -7.00
N VAL A 131 5.59 -3.07 -7.77
CA VAL A 131 5.10 -1.70 -7.91
C VAL A 131 4.31 -1.61 -9.20
N THR A 132 2.97 -1.54 -9.13
CA THR A 132 2.15 -1.57 -10.34
C THR A 132 2.19 -0.26 -11.12
N ALA A 133 2.59 0.86 -10.49
CA ALA A 133 2.83 2.13 -11.20
C ALA A 133 3.93 2.02 -12.27
N ASP A 134 4.84 1.06 -12.13
CA ASP A 134 5.94 0.79 -13.06
C ASP A 134 5.57 -0.28 -14.12
N ARG A 135 4.30 -0.68 -14.18
CA ARG A 135 3.79 -1.79 -15.01
C ARG A 135 2.68 -1.33 -15.95
N ALA A 136 2.33 -2.20 -16.90
CA ALA A 136 1.19 -2.00 -17.80
C ALA A 136 -0.17 -2.41 -17.17
N TYR A 137 -0.17 -2.86 -15.92
CA TYR A 137 -1.34 -3.30 -15.16
C TYR A 137 -1.40 -2.61 -13.80
N SER A 138 -2.55 -2.62 -13.16
CA SER A 138 -2.79 -2.09 -11.82
C SER A 138 -3.31 -3.19 -10.87
N LYS A 139 -3.54 -2.87 -9.61
CA LYS A 139 -4.19 -3.79 -8.65
C LYS A 139 -5.66 -4.11 -9.01
N ARG A 140 -6.21 -3.46 -10.04
CA ARG A 140 -7.55 -3.76 -10.56
C ARG A 140 -7.57 -5.02 -11.43
N GLU A 141 -6.41 -5.43 -11.91
CA GLU A 141 -6.18 -6.65 -12.68
C GLU A 141 -5.55 -7.74 -11.78
N PRO A 142 -5.66 -9.03 -12.14
CA PRO A 142 -5.11 -10.14 -11.35
C PRO A 142 -3.56 -10.25 -11.44
N GLU A 143 -2.94 -9.68 -12.47
CA GLU A 143 -1.53 -9.85 -12.82
C GLU A 143 -0.56 -9.60 -11.66
N PRO A 144 -0.68 -8.53 -10.82
CA PRO A 144 0.29 -8.29 -9.76
C PRO A 144 0.27 -9.40 -8.69
N PHE A 145 -0.90 -9.97 -8.43
CA PHE A 145 -1.03 -11.05 -7.44
C PHE A 145 -0.59 -12.40 -8.01
N VAL A 146 -0.86 -12.65 -9.30
CA VAL A 146 -0.35 -13.82 -10.04
C VAL A 146 1.17 -13.76 -10.15
N GLU A 147 1.73 -12.60 -10.55
CA GLU A 147 3.19 -12.42 -10.62
C GLU A 147 3.85 -12.66 -9.27
N LEU A 148 3.27 -12.18 -8.17
CA LEU A 148 3.81 -12.42 -6.83
C LEU A 148 3.75 -13.91 -6.46
N ALA A 149 2.63 -14.60 -6.76
CA ALA A 149 2.48 -16.03 -6.55
C ALA A 149 3.55 -16.84 -7.31
N ASP A 150 3.77 -16.49 -8.59
CA ASP A 150 4.76 -17.15 -9.45
C ASP A 150 6.20 -16.98 -8.93
N ARG A 151 6.53 -15.77 -8.42
CA ARG A 151 7.87 -15.49 -7.88
C ARG A 151 8.19 -16.32 -6.64
N PHE A 152 7.19 -16.58 -5.80
CA PHE A 152 7.33 -17.42 -4.62
C PHE A 152 7.06 -18.91 -4.88
N GLY A 153 6.61 -19.28 -6.07
CA GLY A 153 6.16 -20.64 -6.37
C GLY A 153 4.94 -21.06 -5.53
N ALA A 154 4.16 -20.08 -5.08
CA ALA A 154 3.02 -20.28 -4.19
C ALA A 154 1.73 -20.54 -4.99
N SER A 155 0.84 -21.38 -4.44
CA SER A 155 -0.53 -21.47 -4.94
C SER A 155 -1.37 -20.29 -4.42
N HIS A 156 -2.32 -19.80 -5.20
CA HIS A 156 -3.20 -18.70 -4.76
C HIS A 156 -3.90 -19.00 -3.43
N GLY A 157 -4.37 -20.23 -3.21
CA GLY A 157 -5.02 -20.64 -1.97
C GLY A 157 -4.09 -20.70 -0.74
N SER A 158 -2.77 -20.62 -0.94
CA SER A 158 -1.79 -20.51 0.16
C SER A 158 -1.37 -19.07 0.46
N MET A 159 -1.91 -18.10 -0.25
CA MET A 159 -1.58 -16.69 -0.08
C MET A 159 -2.60 -15.98 0.81
N VAL A 160 -2.08 -15.06 1.63
CA VAL A 160 -2.88 -14.12 2.42
C VAL A 160 -2.56 -12.71 1.95
N VAL A 161 -3.60 -11.90 1.69
CA VAL A 161 -3.44 -10.50 1.27
C VAL A 161 -3.96 -9.59 2.38
N VAL A 162 -3.10 -8.68 2.84
CA VAL A 162 -3.41 -7.67 3.87
C VAL A 162 -3.41 -6.30 3.22
N GLY A 163 -4.49 -5.53 3.37
CA GLY A 163 -4.61 -4.19 2.80
C GLY A 163 -5.66 -3.34 3.52
N ASP A 164 -5.78 -2.07 3.16
CA ASP A 164 -6.72 -1.13 3.79
C ASP A 164 -7.87 -0.72 2.84
N ARG A 165 -7.69 -0.88 1.51
CA ARG A 165 -8.59 -0.34 0.49
C ARG A 165 -9.40 -1.41 -0.22
N PRO A 166 -10.68 -1.69 0.19
CA PRO A 166 -11.46 -2.82 -0.28
C PRO A 166 -11.57 -2.96 -1.80
N GLY A 167 -11.85 -1.85 -2.49
CA GLY A 167 -12.05 -1.87 -3.94
C GLY A 167 -10.77 -2.03 -4.78
N LEU A 168 -9.61 -2.13 -4.13
CA LEU A 168 -8.33 -2.27 -4.80
C LEU A 168 -7.55 -3.51 -4.33
N ASP A 169 -7.59 -3.80 -3.03
CA ASP A 169 -6.74 -4.83 -2.43
C ASP A 169 -7.41 -6.20 -2.40
N PHE A 170 -8.76 -6.29 -2.51
CA PHE A 170 -9.46 -7.56 -2.26
C PHE A 170 -10.20 -8.15 -3.45
N ILE A 171 -10.62 -7.35 -4.45
CA ILE A 171 -11.42 -7.86 -5.58
C ILE A 171 -10.68 -8.98 -6.31
N GLN A 172 -9.45 -8.77 -6.71
CA GLN A 172 -8.70 -9.79 -7.46
C GLN A 172 -8.19 -10.92 -6.57
N PRO A 173 -7.64 -10.68 -5.37
CA PRO A 173 -7.30 -11.74 -4.44
C PRO A 173 -8.48 -12.67 -4.12
N ASN A 174 -9.67 -12.14 -3.85
CA ASN A 174 -10.86 -12.96 -3.61
C ASN A 174 -11.22 -13.81 -4.83
N ARG A 175 -11.17 -13.25 -6.04
CA ARG A 175 -11.42 -14.00 -7.29
C ARG A 175 -10.39 -15.09 -7.55
N LEU A 176 -9.16 -14.90 -7.10
CA LEU A 176 -8.08 -15.87 -7.19
C LEU A 176 -8.13 -16.92 -6.08
N GLY A 177 -9.04 -16.79 -5.10
CA GLY A 177 -9.16 -17.71 -3.97
C GLY A 177 -8.08 -17.52 -2.90
N MET A 178 -7.48 -16.34 -2.82
CA MET A 178 -6.57 -15.95 -1.74
C MET A 178 -7.36 -15.58 -0.49
N THR A 179 -6.78 -15.75 0.70
CA THR A 179 -7.36 -15.23 1.94
C THR A 179 -7.11 -13.72 2.04
N THR A 180 -8.14 -12.96 2.42
CA THR A 180 -8.05 -11.50 2.46
C THR A 180 -8.33 -10.95 3.86
N ILE A 181 -7.43 -10.06 4.34
CA ILE A 181 -7.51 -9.43 5.65
C ILE A 181 -7.50 -7.91 5.47
N ARG A 182 -8.57 -7.26 5.86
CA ARG A 182 -8.66 -5.82 5.81
C ARG A 182 -8.17 -5.20 7.10
N LEU A 183 -7.24 -4.25 6.97
CA LEU A 183 -6.82 -3.37 8.05
C LEU A 183 -7.70 -2.11 8.06
N ARG A 184 -8.48 -1.92 9.11
CA ARG A 184 -9.42 -0.80 9.25
C ARG A 184 -8.77 0.42 9.87
N ARG A 185 -7.80 1.00 9.18
CA ARG A 185 -7.16 2.25 9.60
C ARG A 185 -6.95 3.20 8.42
N GLY A 186 -6.44 4.39 8.72
CA GLY A 186 -6.16 5.38 7.70
C GLY A 186 -7.41 5.91 6.99
N ARG A 187 -7.22 6.30 5.74
CA ARG A 187 -8.23 6.96 4.90
C ARG A 187 -9.47 6.12 4.63
N TYR A 188 -9.29 4.81 4.48
CA TYR A 188 -10.35 3.91 4.07
C TYR A 188 -10.99 3.15 5.23
N ALA A 189 -10.68 3.49 6.49
CA ALA A 189 -11.20 2.82 7.68
C ALA A 189 -12.73 2.68 7.70
N THR A 190 -13.45 3.70 7.23
CA THR A 190 -14.93 3.76 7.22
C THR A 190 -15.55 3.37 5.88
N THR A 191 -14.75 2.99 4.88
CA THR A 191 -15.26 2.59 3.56
C THR A 191 -16.02 1.28 3.67
N THR A 192 -17.24 1.23 3.14
CA THR A 192 -18.01 -0.01 3.08
C THR A 192 -17.55 -0.90 1.93
N ALA A 193 -17.14 -2.13 2.23
CA ALA A 193 -16.86 -3.16 1.24
C ALA A 193 -18.15 -3.78 0.72
N ARG A 194 -18.20 -4.13 -0.58
CA ARG A 194 -19.37 -4.76 -1.23
C ARG A 194 -18.92 -5.75 -2.31
N GLY A 195 -19.72 -6.81 -2.51
CA GLY A 195 -19.45 -7.82 -3.54
C GLY A 195 -18.06 -8.44 -3.38
N ASP A 196 -17.34 -8.59 -4.47
CA ASP A 196 -15.99 -9.17 -4.49
C ASP A 196 -14.95 -8.38 -3.68
N ALA A 197 -15.25 -7.15 -3.26
CA ALA A 197 -14.36 -6.35 -2.42
C ALA A 197 -14.51 -6.65 -0.91
N VAL A 198 -15.45 -7.52 -0.50
CA VAL A 198 -15.61 -7.89 0.92
C VAL A 198 -14.46 -8.80 1.33
N PRO A 199 -13.66 -8.41 2.34
CA PRO A 199 -12.57 -9.25 2.83
C PRO A 199 -13.10 -10.43 3.64
N ASP A 200 -12.31 -11.49 3.79
CA ASP A 200 -12.65 -12.62 4.66
C ASP A 200 -12.65 -12.21 6.15
N VAL A 201 -11.72 -11.33 6.53
CA VAL A 201 -11.57 -10.82 7.92
C VAL A 201 -11.29 -9.33 7.92
N GLU A 202 -11.84 -8.61 8.90
CA GLU A 202 -11.47 -7.23 9.20
C GLU A 202 -10.79 -7.12 10.57
N VAL A 203 -9.72 -6.34 10.66
CA VAL A 203 -8.95 -6.10 11.89
C VAL A 203 -8.56 -4.62 11.99
N ASP A 204 -8.18 -4.18 13.21
CA ASP A 204 -7.82 -2.78 13.47
C ASP A 204 -6.30 -2.55 13.60
N SER A 205 -5.49 -3.63 13.63
CA SER A 205 -4.02 -3.56 13.76
C SER A 205 -3.32 -4.67 12.98
N LEU A 206 -2.03 -4.47 12.67
CA LEU A 206 -1.18 -5.51 12.06
C LEU A 206 -0.93 -6.67 13.04
N ASP A 207 -0.86 -6.41 14.34
CA ASP A 207 -0.78 -7.49 15.34
C ASP A 207 -1.99 -8.41 15.27
N ALA A 208 -3.20 -7.84 15.16
CA ALA A 208 -4.42 -8.63 14.98
C ALA A 208 -4.44 -9.37 13.63
N ALA A 209 -3.88 -8.78 12.57
CA ALA A 209 -3.72 -9.45 11.28
C ALA A 209 -2.77 -10.65 11.41
N ARG A 210 -1.63 -10.50 12.10
CA ARG A 210 -0.69 -11.60 12.41
C ARG A 210 -1.40 -12.75 13.11
N ASP A 211 -2.17 -12.47 14.16
CA ASP A 211 -2.91 -13.49 14.90
C ASP A 211 -3.92 -14.25 14.01
N VAL A 212 -4.55 -13.57 13.03
CA VAL A 212 -5.43 -14.21 12.06
C VAL A 212 -4.62 -15.11 11.12
N ILE A 213 -3.51 -14.64 10.56
CA ILE A 213 -2.63 -15.38 9.65
C ILE A 213 -2.16 -16.69 10.31
N GLU A 214 -1.68 -16.61 11.55
CA GLU A 214 -1.18 -17.78 12.30
C GLU A 214 -2.30 -18.78 12.61
N ARG A 215 -3.52 -18.31 12.90
CA ARG A 215 -4.69 -19.20 13.11
C ARG A 215 -5.14 -19.91 11.83
N VAL A 216 -5.17 -19.21 10.71
CA VAL A 216 -5.50 -19.79 9.39
C VAL A 216 -4.50 -20.88 9.04
N ASP A 217 -3.23 -20.69 9.37
CA ASP A 217 -2.17 -21.69 9.17
C ASP A 217 -2.38 -22.92 10.05
N ALA A 218 -2.64 -22.73 11.35
CA ALA A 218 -2.89 -23.82 12.29
C ALA A 218 -4.15 -24.65 11.93
N GLY A 219 -5.22 -24.00 11.47
CA GLY A 219 -6.45 -24.67 11.06
C GLY A 219 -6.27 -25.52 9.79
N SER A 220 -5.45 -25.09 8.85
CA SER A 220 -5.15 -25.87 7.63
C SER A 220 -4.24 -27.08 7.92
N ALA A 221 -3.35 -26.99 8.92
CA ALA A 221 -2.54 -28.11 9.37
C ALA A 221 -3.40 -29.24 10.00
N HIS A 222 -4.51 -28.90 10.66
CA HIS A 222 -5.42 -29.88 11.27
C HIS A 222 -6.26 -30.66 10.25
N THR A 223 -6.65 -30.02 9.14
CA THR A 223 -7.39 -30.69 8.06
C THR A 223 -6.52 -31.59 7.18
N ALA A 224 -5.23 -31.32 7.07
CA ALA A 224 -4.28 -32.16 6.35
C ALA A 224 -3.86 -33.43 7.14
N GLY A 225 -4.06 -33.44 8.46
CA GLY A 225 -3.72 -34.56 9.35
C GLY A 225 -4.84 -35.60 9.53
N CYS A 226 -6.03 -35.39 8.97
CA CYS A 226 -7.20 -36.27 9.20
C CYS A 226 -7.57 -37.17 8.00
N THR A 227 -6.61 -37.50 7.14
CA THR A 227 -6.83 -38.50 6.06
C THR A 227 -5.82 -39.61 6.17
N ARG A 228 -5.96 -40.45 7.22
CA ARG A 228 -5.55 -41.85 7.21
C ARG A 228 -6.19 -42.58 8.39
N LEU A 229 -7.19 -43.36 8.09
CA LEU A 229 -7.55 -44.66 8.69
C LEU A 229 -8.77 -45.13 7.93
N ASP A 230 -8.61 -45.96 6.97
CA ASP A 230 -8.86 -47.41 6.75
C ASP A 230 -8.75 -47.71 5.23
#